data_08555e7d8378f01c29c69775c1b88974
#
_entry.id   08555e7d8378f01c29c69775c1b88974
#
_cell.length_a   1.000
_cell.length_b   1.000
_cell.length_c   1.000
_cell.angle_alpha   90.00
_cell.angle_beta   90.00
_cell.angle_gamma   90.00
#
_symmetry.space_group_name_H-M   'P 1'
#
loop_
_entity.id
_entity.type
_entity.pdbx_description
1 polymer ?
#
loop_
_entity_poly.entity_id
_entity_poly.type
_entity_poly.pdbx_seq_one_letter_code
_entity_poly.pdbx_strand_id
1 'polypeptide(L)'
;MRLVLPALALLTSSVTGPVIAGTRQEGTVLMSSDPASLKIEEDWGFSDAIVAGDTIYLSGVVAGVREGETDLRLAYTRAFERIGEILKKAGSSWDDVVEITSFHTDLTTQMPAIVAVKKSYVKPPFPAWTAIQISRLIPTNGITEIKIVAKLRK
;
A
#
# COMPACT_ATOMS: atom_id res chain seq x y z
N MET A 1 41.22 18.23 63.63
CA MET A 1 40.21 19.06 62.90
C MET A 1 39.98 18.41 61.56
N ARG A 2 38.85 17.60 61.38
CA ARG A 2 38.53 16.89 60.15
C ARG A 2 37.54 17.75 59.37
N LEU A 3 37.94 18.17 58.17
CA LEU A 3 37.07 18.88 57.23
C LEU A 3 36.13 17.89 56.60
N VAL A 4 34.80 18.04 56.76
CA VAL A 4 33.76 17.32 56.09
C VAL A 4 33.31 18.18 54.90
N LEU A 5 33.58 17.71 53.67
CA LEU A 5 33.06 18.32 52.46
C LEU A 5 31.63 17.79 52.20
N PRO A 6 30.68 18.67 51.90
CA PRO A 6 29.33 18.19 51.50
C PRO A 6 29.34 17.65 50.05
N ALA A 7 28.77 16.47 49.90
CA ALA A 7 28.54 15.89 48.58
C ALA A 7 27.43 16.64 47.84
N LEU A 8 27.79 17.24 46.72
CA LEU A 8 26.86 17.90 45.81
C LEU A 8 26.10 16.82 44.99
N ALA A 9 24.85 16.57 45.35
CA ALA A 9 23.98 15.68 44.59
C ALA A 9 23.54 16.38 43.29
N LEU A 10 24.03 15.90 42.12
CA LEU A 10 23.50 16.29 40.83
C LEU A 10 22.11 15.67 40.66
N LEU A 11 21.06 16.47 40.74
CA LEU A 11 19.72 16.13 40.31
C LEU A 11 19.67 16.17 38.77
N THR A 12 19.77 15.02 38.11
CA THR A 12 19.47 14.91 36.70
C THR A 12 17.96 14.85 36.53
N SER A 13 17.32 15.96 36.20
CA SER A 13 15.93 16.01 35.79
C SER A 13 15.82 15.45 34.37
N SER A 14 15.35 14.19 34.24
CA SER A 14 14.92 13.63 32.96
C SER A 14 13.64 14.31 32.51
N VAL A 15 13.73 15.20 31.53
CA VAL A 15 12.56 15.77 30.85
C VAL A 15 11.96 14.70 30.00
N THR A 16 10.99 13.92 30.52
CA THR A 16 10.12 13.06 29.74
C THR A 16 8.97 13.91 29.19
N GLY A 17 9.18 14.58 28.06
CA GLY A 17 8.10 15.17 27.30
C GLY A 17 7.21 14.07 26.69
N PRO A 18 5.93 14.35 26.41
CA PRO A 18 5.06 13.37 25.75
C PRO A 18 5.67 12.97 24.40
N VAL A 19 5.91 11.68 24.20
CA VAL A 19 6.27 11.15 22.89
C VAL A 19 5.03 11.27 22.02
N ILE A 20 5.03 12.18 21.04
CA ILE A 20 3.95 12.29 20.06
C ILE A 20 4.10 11.10 19.13
N ALA A 21 3.10 10.21 19.12
CA ALA A 21 3.06 9.10 18.20
C ALA A 21 3.02 9.61 16.75
N GLY A 22 3.77 8.97 15.85
CA GLY A 22 3.72 9.33 14.43
C GLY A 22 2.41 8.86 13.78
N THR A 23 1.97 9.55 12.73
CA THR A 23 0.72 9.25 11.99
C THR A 23 0.52 7.76 11.68
N ARG A 24 1.61 7.04 11.37
CA ARG A 24 1.56 5.61 11.08
C ARG A 24 1.26 4.74 12.31
N GLN A 25 1.64 5.18 13.52
CA GLN A 25 1.35 4.50 14.78
C GLN A 25 -0.10 4.79 15.25
N GLU A 26 -0.68 5.91 14.82
CA GLU A 26 -2.08 6.28 15.09
C GLU A 26 -3.03 5.68 14.04
N GLY A 27 -2.50 5.31 12.87
CA GLY A 27 -3.27 4.71 11.78
C GLY A 27 -3.48 3.20 11.95
N THR A 28 -4.43 2.64 11.20
CA THR A 28 -4.63 1.20 11.09
C THR A 28 -3.74 0.64 9.99
N VAL A 29 -2.82 -0.25 10.35
CA VAL A 29 -1.97 -0.98 9.39
C VAL A 29 -2.64 -2.30 9.04
N LEU A 30 -2.79 -2.58 7.75
CA LEU A 30 -3.38 -3.81 7.22
C LEU A 30 -2.26 -4.67 6.61
N MET A 31 -2.03 -5.82 7.22
CA MET A 31 -1.09 -6.84 6.73
C MET A 31 -1.84 -7.95 6.00
N SER A 32 -1.17 -8.69 5.14
CA SER A 32 -1.76 -9.83 4.44
C SER A 32 -2.25 -10.91 5.42
N SER A 33 -3.35 -11.56 5.07
CA SER A 33 -3.82 -12.76 5.78
C SER A 33 -3.24 -14.06 5.19
N ASP A 34 -2.61 -13.99 4.01
CA ASP A 34 -1.88 -15.10 3.41
C ASP A 34 -0.49 -15.22 4.06
N PRO A 35 -0.11 -16.38 4.65
CA PRO A 35 1.16 -16.50 5.37
C PRO A 35 2.41 -16.24 4.53
N ALA A 36 2.38 -16.58 3.24
CA ALA A 36 3.53 -16.36 2.35
C ALA A 36 3.71 -14.88 2.04
N SER A 37 2.61 -14.18 1.75
CA SER A 37 2.62 -12.73 1.52
C SER A 37 2.98 -11.96 2.80
N LEU A 38 2.42 -12.36 3.95
CA LEU A 38 2.74 -11.76 5.25
C LEU A 38 4.25 -11.84 5.56
N LYS A 39 4.86 -12.99 5.31
CA LYS A 39 6.30 -13.13 5.49
C LYS A 39 7.10 -12.15 4.61
N ILE A 40 6.70 -11.95 3.36
CA ILE A 40 7.35 -10.98 2.46
C ILE A 40 7.16 -9.56 2.98
N GLU A 41 5.96 -9.20 3.44
CA GLU A 41 5.66 -7.89 4.03
C GLU A 41 6.56 -7.60 5.24
N GLU A 42 6.71 -8.57 6.15
CA GLU A 42 7.57 -8.46 7.33
C GLU A 42 9.05 -8.36 6.97
N ASP A 43 9.54 -9.25 6.09
CA ASP A 43 10.95 -9.29 5.69
C ASP A 43 11.38 -8.01 4.94
N TRP A 44 10.46 -7.38 4.19
CA TRP A 44 10.73 -6.21 3.36
C TRP A 44 10.25 -4.89 3.99
N GLY A 45 9.51 -4.95 5.09
CA GLY A 45 9.10 -3.78 5.87
C GLY A 45 8.02 -2.94 5.19
N PHE A 46 6.99 -3.57 4.60
CA PHE A 46 5.81 -2.89 4.08
C PHE A 46 4.52 -3.56 4.54
N SER A 47 3.37 -3.00 4.20
CA SER A 47 2.04 -3.52 4.52
C SER A 47 1.15 -3.50 3.28
N ASP A 48 0.08 -4.29 3.24
CA ASP A 48 -0.94 -4.24 2.18
C ASP A 48 -1.53 -2.83 2.04
N ALA A 49 -1.85 -2.20 3.18
CA ALA A 49 -2.37 -0.84 3.21
C ALA A 49 -2.20 -0.18 4.59
N ILE A 50 -2.31 1.14 4.62
CA ILE A 50 -2.46 1.94 5.84
C ILE A 50 -3.67 2.85 5.74
N VAL A 51 -4.46 2.91 6.82
CA VAL A 51 -5.54 3.88 6.99
C VAL A 51 -5.03 5.02 7.85
N ALA A 52 -4.92 6.21 7.29
CA ALA A 52 -4.49 7.42 7.99
C ALA A 52 -5.62 8.47 7.92
N GLY A 53 -6.25 8.74 9.06
CA GLY A 53 -7.47 9.54 9.12
C GLY A 53 -8.60 8.86 8.34
N ASP A 54 -9.15 9.53 7.33
CA ASP A 54 -10.20 9.01 6.46
C ASP A 54 -9.67 8.46 5.11
N THR A 55 -8.35 8.39 4.95
CA THR A 55 -7.71 8.04 3.69
C THR A 55 -6.96 6.71 3.81
N ILE A 56 -7.16 5.86 2.81
CA ILE A 56 -6.54 4.54 2.68
C ILE A 56 -5.48 4.61 1.59
N TYR A 57 -4.26 4.22 1.92
CA TYR A 57 -3.13 4.12 1.01
C TYR A 57 -2.77 2.65 0.85
N LEU A 58 -2.98 2.09 -0.34
CA LEU A 58 -2.55 0.73 -0.65
C LEU A 58 -1.10 0.74 -1.13
N SER A 59 -0.35 -0.29 -0.77
CA SER A 59 0.89 -0.63 -1.46
C SER A 59 0.60 -1.09 -2.88
N GLY A 60 1.62 -1.09 -3.74
CA GLY A 60 1.48 -1.52 -5.12
C GLY A 60 1.09 -3.00 -5.22
N VAL A 61 0.03 -3.29 -5.98
CA VAL A 61 -0.39 -4.66 -6.30
C VAL A 61 0.07 -5.01 -7.70
N VAL A 62 0.90 -6.04 -7.83
CA VAL A 62 1.48 -6.43 -9.12
C VAL A 62 0.55 -7.38 -9.86
N ALA A 63 0.18 -6.99 -11.08
CA ALA A 63 -0.38 -7.91 -12.06
C ALA A 63 0.76 -8.71 -12.68
N GLY A 64 0.83 -10.01 -12.37
CA GLY A 64 1.85 -10.93 -12.87
C GLY A 64 1.25 -12.00 -13.77
N VAL A 65 1.89 -12.26 -14.91
CA VAL A 65 1.51 -13.36 -15.81
C VAL A 65 1.99 -14.70 -15.26
N ARG A 66 1.20 -15.75 -15.44
CA ARG A 66 1.58 -17.12 -15.10
C ARG A 66 2.22 -17.80 -16.32
N GLU A 67 2.94 -18.87 -16.07
CA GLU A 67 3.51 -19.68 -17.15
C GLU A 67 2.43 -20.14 -18.14
N GLY A 68 2.68 -19.95 -19.44
CA GLY A 68 1.73 -20.26 -20.51
C GLY A 68 0.56 -19.28 -20.69
N GLU A 69 0.44 -18.25 -19.84
CA GLU A 69 -0.64 -17.28 -19.91
C GLU A 69 -0.34 -16.20 -20.96
N THR A 70 -1.17 -16.11 -21.98
CA THR A 70 -1.04 -15.14 -23.08
C THR A 70 -2.08 -14.01 -23.01
N ASP A 71 -3.21 -14.23 -22.33
CA ASP A 71 -4.23 -13.20 -22.13
C ASP A 71 -3.92 -12.38 -20.88
N LEU A 72 -3.38 -11.17 -21.09
CA LEU A 72 -3.03 -10.24 -20.00
C LEU A 72 -4.22 -9.87 -19.11
N ARG A 73 -5.46 -9.99 -19.60
CA ARG A 73 -6.66 -9.69 -18.80
C ARG A 73 -6.75 -10.60 -17.57
N LEU A 74 -6.26 -11.83 -17.64
CA LEU A 74 -6.26 -12.76 -16.50
C LEU A 74 -5.36 -12.25 -15.36
N ALA A 75 -4.16 -11.72 -15.68
CA ALA A 75 -3.27 -11.13 -14.72
C ALA A 75 -3.88 -9.88 -14.08
N TYR A 76 -4.51 -9.01 -14.88
CA TYR A 76 -5.20 -7.82 -14.37
C TYR A 76 -6.41 -8.19 -13.51
N THR A 77 -7.21 -9.16 -13.90
CA THR A 77 -8.38 -9.60 -13.09
C THR A 77 -7.94 -10.00 -11.70
N ARG A 78 -6.90 -10.83 -11.56
CA ARG A 78 -6.33 -11.22 -10.25
C ARG A 78 -5.86 -10.02 -9.44
N ALA A 79 -5.19 -9.06 -10.08
CA ALA A 79 -4.72 -7.85 -9.38
C ALA A 79 -5.89 -6.97 -8.90
N PHE A 80 -6.92 -6.78 -9.73
CA PHE A 80 -8.12 -6.01 -9.36
C PHE A 80 -8.94 -6.72 -8.28
N GLU A 81 -9.06 -8.05 -8.32
CA GLU A 81 -9.68 -8.83 -7.24
C GLU A 81 -8.93 -8.65 -5.92
N ARG A 82 -7.58 -8.76 -5.94
CA ARG A 82 -6.75 -8.55 -4.75
C ARG A 82 -6.90 -7.14 -4.17
N ILE A 83 -6.91 -6.11 -5.02
CA ILE A 83 -7.16 -4.72 -4.59
C ILE A 83 -8.53 -4.61 -3.92
N GLY A 84 -9.58 -5.22 -4.52
CA GLY A 84 -10.93 -5.23 -3.96
C GLY A 84 -11.00 -5.89 -2.57
N GLU A 85 -10.25 -6.98 -2.34
CA GLU A 85 -10.13 -7.62 -1.03
C GLU A 85 -9.48 -6.70 0.02
N ILE A 86 -8.39 -6.00 -0.35
CA ILE A 86 -7.70 -5.06 0.53
C ILE A 86 -8.63 -3.89 0.87
N LEU A 87 -9.30 -3.30 -0.14
CA LEU A 87 -10.27 -2.21 0.07
C LEU A 87 -11.39 -2.65 1.03
N LYS A 88 -11.96 -3.84 0.82
CA LYS A 88 -13.00 -4.40 1.69
C LYS A 88 -12.50 -4.59 3.13
N LYS A 89 -11.29 -5.12 3.31
CA LYS A 89 -10.64 -5.28 4.62
C LYS A 89 -10.41 -3.94 5.31
N ALA A 90 -10.15 -2.88 4.54
CA ALA A 90 -10.00 -1.51 5.03
C ALA A 90 -11.33 -0.80 5.33
N GLY A 91 -12.50 -1.40 5.04
CA GLY A 91 -13.81 -0.77 5.21
C GLY A 91 -14.21 0.16 4.05
N SER A 92 -13.74 -0.14 2.83
CA SER A 92 -13.94 0.65 1.61
C SER A 92 -14.33 -0.23 0.43
N SER A 93 -14.42 0.35 -0.76
CA SER A 93 -14.73 -0.35 -2.00
C SER A 93 -14.14 0.38 -3.22
N TRP A 94 -14.35 -0.17 -4.42
CA TRP A 94 -13.98 0.46 -5.68
C TRP A 94 -14.68 1.81 -5.91
N ASP A 95 -15.88 2.02 -5.36
CA ASP A 95 -16.62 3.28 -5.48
C ASP A 95 -15.99 4.42 -4.68
N ASP A 96 -15.16 4.08 -3.70
CA ASP A 96 -14.51 5.03 -2.79
C ASP A 96 -13.06 5.36 -3.23
N VAL A 97 -12.59 4.75 -4.35
CA VAL A 97 -11.27 5.01 -4.93
C VAL A 97 -11.23 6.42 -5.53
N VAL A 98 -10.23 7.21 -5.14
CA VAL A 98 -10.05 8.59 -5.61
C VAL A 98 -8.86 8.73 -6.56
N GLU A 99 -7.87 7.82 -6.46
CA GLU A 99 -6.69 7.84 -7.33
C GLU A 99 -6.21 6.41 -7.67
N ILE A 100 -5.82 6.25 -8.92
CA ILE A 100 -5.13 5.06 -9.44
C ILE A 100 -3.81 5.53 -10.05
N THR A 101 -2.69 4.94 -9.65
CA THR A 101 -1.42 5.06 -10.37
C THR A 101 -1.00 3.69 -10.85
N SER A 102 -0.62 3.56 -12.11
CA SER A 102 -0.17 2.30 -12.68
C SER A 102 1.18 2.43 -13.39
N PHE A 103 2.08 1.51 -13.06
CA PHE A 103 3.45 1.43 -13.59
C PHE A 103 3.53 0.22 -14.51
N HIS A 104 3.80 0.43 -15.78
CA HIS A 104 3.73 -0.57 -16.83
C HIS A 104 5.12 -0.89 -17.39
N THR A 105 5.40 -2.17 -17.63
CA THR A 105 6.64 -2.58 -18.34
C THR A 105 6.52 -2.39 -19.86
N ASP A 106 5.30 -2.36 -20.40
CA ASP A 106 5.00 -2.04 -21.81
C ASP A 106 3.59 -1.44 -21.92
N LEU A 107 3.51 -0.09 -21.97
CA LEU A 107 2.22 0.62 -22.10
C LEU A 107 1.48 0.25 -23.37
N THR A 108 2.17 0.01 -24.48
CA THR A 108 1.55 -0.21 -25.78
C THR A 108 0.69 -1.48 -25.79
N THR A 109 1.24 -2.58 -25.27
CA THR A 109 0.54 -3.88 -25.27
C THR A 109 -0.38 -4.04 -24.07
N GLN A 110 -0.11 -3.38 -22.94
CA GLN A 110 -0.81 -3.59 -21.68
C GLN A 110 -2.06 -2.72 -21.52
N MET A 111 -2.08 -1.49 -22.06
CA MET A 111 -3.19 -0.56 -21.89
C MET A 111 -4.56 -1.09 -22.35
N PRO A 112 -4.71 -1.76 -23.51
CA PRO A 112 -6.01 -2.30 -23.89
C PRO A 112 -6.58 -3.31 -22.88
N ALA A 113 -5.72 -4.17 -22.33
CA ALA A 113 -6.12 -5.21 -21.37
C ALA A 113 -6.51 -4.63 -20.02
N ILE A 114 -5.68 -3.73 -19.43
CA ILE A 114 -6.00 -3.12 -18.14
C ILE A 114 -7.25 -2.25 -18.22
N VAL A 115 -7.45 -1.50 -19.31
CA VAL A 115 -8.66 -0.68 -19.52
C VAL A 115 -9.90 -1.55 -19.57
N ALA A 116 -9.85 -2.68 -20.29
CA ALA A 116 -10.97 -3.61 -20.39
C ALA A 116 -11.36 -4.18 -19.02
N VAL A 117 -10.38 -4.63 -18.22
CA VAL A 117 -10.63 -5.16 -16.88
C VAL A 117 -11.09 -4.07 -15.92
N LYS A 118 -10.41 -2.91 -15.91
CA LYS A 118 -10.75 -1.78 -15.02
C LYS A 118 -12.23 -1.38 -15.15
N LYS A 119 -12.81 -1.38 -16.34
CA LYS A 119 -14.24 -1.05 -16.58
C LYS A 119 -15.22 -1.96 -15.82
N SER A 120 -14.82 -3.14 -15.44
CA SER A 120 -15.65 -4.05 -14.64
C SER A 120 -15.74 -3.63 -13.17
N TYR A 121 -14.72 -2.98 -12.66
CA TYR A 121 -14.60 -2.59 -11.25
C TYR A 121 -14.88 -1.10 -11.01
N VAL A 122 -14.39 -0.22 -11.89
CA VAL A 122 -14.46 1.24 -11.73
C VAL A 122 -15.56 1.82 -12.61
N LYS A 123 -16.58 2.43 -11.98
CA LYS A 123 -17.73 3.06 -12.64
C LYS A 123 -17.66 4.58 -12.52
N PRO A 124 -18.39 5.34 -13.37
CA PRO A 124 -18.52 6.80 -13.21
C PRO A 124 -19.18 7.17 -11.86
N PRO A 125 -18.76 8.30 -11.25
CA PRO A 125 -17.70 9.21 -11.68
C PRO A 125 -16.32 8.57 -11.52
N PHE A 126 -15.41 8.81 -12.49
CA PHE A 126 -14.11 8.14 -12.51
C PHE A 126 -13.09 8.78 -11.55
N PRO A 127 -12.24 7.98 -10.86
CA PRO A 127 -11.10 8.49 -10.11
C PRO A 127 -10.04 9.11 -11.04
N ALA A 128 -9.14 9.91 -10.47
CA ALA A 128 -7.92 10.31 -11.17
C ALA A 128 -7.09 9.07 -11.53
N TRP A 129 -6.48 9.06 -12.73
CA TRP A 129 -5.63 7.95 -13.14
C TRP A 129 -4.37 8.45 -13.86
N THR A 130 -3.21 7.97 -13.39
CA THR A 130 -1.91 8.17 -14.03
C THR A 130 -1.34 6.81 -14.43
N ALA A 131 -0.89 6.69 -15.69
CA ALA A 131 -0.23 5.50 -16.20
C ALA A 131 1.14 5.88 -16.76
N ILE A 132 2.20 5.20 -16.33
CA ILE A 132 3.59 5.45 -16.73
C ILE A 132 4.30 4.16 -17.12
N GLN A 133 5.22 4.25 -18.07
CA GLN A 133 6.09 3.13 -18.42
C GLN A 133 7.37 3.16 -17.59
N ILE A 134 7.77 1.99 -17.14
CA ILE A 134 9.00 1.74 -16.37
C ILE A 134 9.82 0.63 -17.03
N SER A 135 11.08 0.50 -16.63
CA SER A 135 11.98 -0.52 -17.20
C SER A 135 11.67 -1.94 -16.71
N ARG A 136 11.28 -2.12 -15.45
CA ARG A 136 10.92 -3.42 -14.87
C ARG A 136 10.23 -3.27 -13.51
N LEU A 137 9.59 -4.35 -13.06
CA LEU A 137 9.12 -4.56 -11.69
C LEU A 137 10.02 -5.53 -10.92
N ILE A 138 9.86 -5.62 -9.60
CA ILE A 138 10.61 -6.55 -8.76
C ILE A 138 10.34 -8.00 -9.18
N PRO A 139 9.07 -8.48 -9.27
CA PRO A 139 8.79 -9.80 -9.83
C PRO A 139 9.06 -9.81 -11.33
N THR A 140 9.84 -10.78 -11.80
CA THR A 140 10.23 -10.88 -13.22
C THR A 140 9.05 -11.17 -14.15
N ASN A 141 7.96 -11.74 -13.64
CA ASN A 141 6.70 -11.99 -14.35
C ASN A 141 5.70 -10.84 -14.18
N GLY A 142 6.05 -9.78 -13.45
CA GLY A 142 5.22 -8.59 -13.27
C GLY A 142 5.12 -7.77 -14.55
N ILE A 143 3.91 -7.45 -14.96
CA ILE A 143 3.64 -6.62 -16.14
C ILE A 143 3.21 -5.21 -15.78
N THR A 144 2.46 -5.04 -14.69
CA THR A 144 2.00 -3.74 -14.20
C THR A 144 1.90 -3.77 -12.69
N GLU A 145 2.32 -2.71 -12.02
CA GLU A 145 2.04 -2.46 -10.62
C GLU A 145 0.97 -1.37 -10.50
N ILE A 146 -0.04 -1.62 -9.65
CA ILE A 146 -1.19 -0.73 -9.48
C ILE A 146 -1.23 -0.25 -8.04
N LYS A 147 -1.13 1.07 -7.86
CA LYS A 147 -1.24 1.76 -6.58
C LYS A 147 -2.58 2.47 -6.48
N ILE A 148 -3.24 2.39 -5.31
CA ILE A 148 -4.56 2.94 -5.06
C ILE A 148 -4.54 3.88 -3.85
N VAL A 149 -5.27 4.99 -3.96
CA VAL A 149 -5.71 5.81 -2.84
C VAL A 149 -7.23 5.79 -2.81
N ALA A 150 -7.80 5.50 -1.65
CA ALA A 150 -9.25 5.46 -1.45
C ALA A 150 -9.67 6.20 -0.17
N LYS A 151 -10.97 6.41 0.00
CA LYS A 151 -11.54 6.96 1.23
C LYS A 151 -12.25 5.88 2.03
N LEU A 152 -12.27 6.04 3.36
CA LEU A 152 -13.18 5.28 4.21
C LEU A 152 -14.63 5.61 3.83
N ARG A 153 -15.46 4.58 3.74
CA ARG A 153 -16.90 4.79 3.58
C ARG A 153 -17.48 5.36 4.87
N LYS A 154 -18.19 6.48 4.76
CA LYS A 154 -18.91 7.13 5.87
C LYS A 154 -20.25 6.44 6.12
#